data_ee771d487698358ba60a92b922f4106f
#
_entry.id   ee771d487698358ba60a92b922f4106f
#
_cell.length_a   1.000
_cell.length_b   1.000
_cell.length_c   1.000
_cell.angle_alpha   90.00
_cell.angle_beta   90.00
_cell.angle_gamma   90.00
#
_symmetry.space_group_name_H-M   'P 1'
#
loop_
_entity.id
_entity.type
_entity.pdbx_description
1 polymer ?
#
loop_
_entity_poly.entity_id
_entity_poly.type
_entity_poly.pdbx_seq_one_letter_code
_entity_poly.pdbx_strand_id
1 'polypeptide(L)'
;MGNLIKAEFRKTTTTGLWWGLMIPTVLMALGWSLGTGAIFTSVGDVMSSAEAEDLTTMLGVDPSQWQLSVFGMTRSINVATIFPMIFGGLAISNEINRRTITTTFLTAPTRVSALLAKMVVYVAWGAIFGVAIVASVSIGIGLTSDSSNLPDAGGWLALAGVGILSSILMTMFGVGVGALMTSVVGTTVVLLLYMLIVENGLHFVLASQDLPEIIGFLPNGAVNGLTGSVAASLFLSNAGVVPDELVEVVRAFAGALGAFDWWLSGLIFLVWTGLFFVGGWAATQRKDIT
;
A
#
# COMPACT_ATOMS: atom_id res chain seq x y z
N MET A 1 -16.84 -24.97 -4.60
CA MET A 1 -16.14 -23.69 -4.35
C MET A 1 -16.83 -22.86 -3.26
N GLY A 2 -18.13 -22.54 -3.34
CA GLY A 2 -18.80 -21.67 -2.35
C GLY A 2 -18.67 -22.10 -0.90
N ASN A 3 -18.81 -23.38 -0.60
CA ASN A 3 -18.66 -23.90 0.77
C ASN A 3 -17.22 -23.75 1.30
N LEU A 4 -16.21 -23.88 0.44
CA LEU A 4 -14.80 -23.68 0.84
C LEU A 4 -14.53 -22.20 1.15
N ILE A 5 -15.02 -21.28 0.32
CA ILE A 5 -14.91 -19.84 0.56
C ILE A 5 -15.60 -19.47 1.88
N LYS A 6 -16.84 -19.97 2.11
CA LYS A 6 -17.57 -19.73 3.35
C LYS A 6 -16.83 -20.28 4.58
N ALA A 7 -16.26 -21.47 4.47
CA ALA A 7 -15.49 -22.09 5.55
C ALA A 7 -14.22 -21.28 5.86
N GLU A 8 -13.49 -20.85 4.84
CA GLU A 8 -12.27 -20.06 4.99
C GLU A 8 -12.58 -18.66 5.56
N PHE A 9 -13.65 -18.01 5.09
CA PHE A 9 -14.09 -16.72 5.63
C PHE A 9 -14.50 -16.84 7.10
N ARG A 10 -15.26 -17.89 7.46
CA ARG A 10 -15.63 -18.16 8.85
C ARG A 10 -14.42 -18.41 9.73
N LYS A 11 -13.41 -19.13 9.21
CA LYS A 11 -12.15 -19.38 9.91
C LYS A 11 -11.42 -18.07 10.22
N THR A 12 -11.29 -17.17 9.25
CA THR A 12 -10.64 -15.89 9.45
C THR A 12 -11.40 -14.98 10.41
N THR A 13 -12.74 -14.95 10.37
CA THR A 13 -13.56 -14.13 11.27
C THR A 13 -13.60 -14.66 12.70
N THR A 14 -13.46 -15.97 12.91
CA THR A 14 -13.45 -16.56 14.26
C THR A 14 -12.08 -16.49 14.95
N THR A 15 -11.02 -16.17 14.22
CA THR A 15 -9.69 -15.92 14.81
C THR A 15 -9.55 -14.46 15.22
N GLY A 16 -8.89 -14.18 16.34
CA GLY A 16 -8.63 -12.81 16.80
C GLY A 16 -7.65 -12.02 15.91
N LEU A 17 -7.08 -12.63 14.86
CA LEU A 17 -6.04 -12.03 14.04
C LEU A 17 -6.52 -10.81 13.25
N TRP A 18 -7.73 -10.88 12.68
CA TRP A 18 -8.26 -9.81 11.83
C TRP A 18 -8.46 -8.50 12.60
N TRP A 19 -9.08 -8.55 13.79
CA TRP A 19 -9.27 -7.34 14.61
C TRP A 19 -7.95 -6.91 15.28
N GLY A 20 -7.09 -7.87 15.65
CA GLY A 20 -5.78 -7.59 16.20
C GLY A 20 -4.86 -6.82 15.24
N LEU A 21 -5.04 -6.97 13.91
CA LEU A 21 -4.36 -6.19 12.89
C LEU A 21 -5.19 -5.00 12.39
N MET A 22 -6.52 -5.07 12.40
CA MET A 22 -7.39 -3.96 11.99
C MET A 22 -7.24 -2.76 12.91
N ILE A 23 -7.20 -2.98 14.23
CA ILE A 23 -7.04 -1.88 15.20
C ILE A 23 -5.75 -1.08 14.93
N PRO A 24 -4.55 -1.68 14.89
CA PRO A 24 -3.35 -0.91 14.58
C PRO A 24 -3.35 -0.33 13.16
N THR A 25 -4.03 -0.97 12.18
CA THR A 25 -4.22 -0.39 10.85
C THR A 25 -4.95 0.95 10.92
N VAL A 26 -6.11 0.98 11.58
CA VAL A 26 -6.92 2.19 11.75
C VAL A 26 -6.17 3.26 12.53
N LEU A 27 -5.52 2.89 13.63
CA LEU A 27 -4.74 3.82 14.45
C LEU A 27 -3.56 4.41 13.67
N MET A 28 -2.85 3.58 12.90
CA MET A 28 -1.74 4.04 12.08
C MET A 28 -2.23 4.94 10.94
N ALA A 29 -3.27 4.54 10.22
CA ALA A 29 -3.86 5.31 9.14
C ALA A 29 -4.34 6.69 9.63
N LEU A 30 -5.07 6.72 10.74
CA LEU A 30 -5.57 7.95 11.34
C LEU A 30 -4.42 8.82 11.90
N GLY A 31 -3.54 8.24 12.70
CA GLY A 31 -2.44 8.99 13.32
C GLY A 31 -1.47 9.56 12.29
N TRP A 32 -1.11 8.76 11.25
CA TRP A 32 -0.23 9.23 10.20
C TRP A 32 -0.89 10.31 9.34
N SER A 33 -2.19 10.18 9.03
CA SER A 33 -2.93 11.18 8.25
C SER A 33 -3.14 12.50 9.01
N LEU A 34 -3.37 12.46 10.32
CA LEU A 34 -3.40 13.66 11.15
C LEU A 34 -2.03 14.38 11.13
N GLY A 35 -0.93 13.63 11.27
CA GLY A 35 0.41 14.21 11.24
C GLY A 35 0.79 14.77 9.87
N THR A 36 0.60 14.00 8.80
CA THR A 36 0.95 14.45 7.44
C THR A 36 0.03 15.55 6.95
N GLY A 37 -1.26 15.51 7.28
CA GLY A 37 -2.21 16.59 6.96
C GLY A 37 -1.78 17.91 7.61
N ALA A 38 -1.43 17.91 8.89
CA ALA A 38 -0.93 19.10 9.58
C ALA A 38 0.37 19.63 8.96
N ILE A 39 1.32 18.73 8.63
CA ILE A 39 2.58 19.11 7.96
C ILE A 39 2.32 19.78 6.61
N PHE A 40 1.53 19.16 5.76
CA PHE A 40 1.28 19.70 4.42
C PHE A 40 0.43 20.98 4.45
N THR A 41 -0.46 21.14 5.41
CA THR A 41 -1.16 22.42 5.64
C THR A 41 -0.16 23.52 6.03
N SER A 42 0.73 23.25 7.00
CA SER A 42 1.78 24.21 7.40
C SER A 42 2.73 24.55 6.24
N VAL A 43 3.06 23.61 5.37
CA VAL A 43 3.86 23.90 4.16
C VAL A 43 3.07 24.82 3.22
N GLY A 44 1.78 24.57 3.01
CA GLY A 44 0.91 25.44 2.22
C GLY A 44 0.86 26.86 2.76
N ASP A 45 0.70 27.03 4.08
CA ASP A 45 0.67 28.33 4.75
C ASP A 45 1.99 29.11 4.56
N VAL A 46 3.13 28.42 4.72
CA VAL A 46 4.46 29.04 4.50
C VAL A 46 4.62 29.46 3.04
N MET A 47 4.25 28.61 2.09
CA MET A 47 4.38 28.92 0.65
C MET A 47 3.40 30.02 0.19
N SER A 48 2.31 30.22 0.92
CA SER A 48 1.33 31.29 0.64
C SER A 48 1.63 32.57 1.45
N SER A 49 2.68 32.61 2.24
CA SER A 49 3.06 33.77 3.04
C SER A 49 3.69 34.86 2.19
N ALA A 50 3.63 36.11 2.67
CA ALA A 50 4.28 37.24 2.01
C ALA A 50 5.81 37.06 1.86
N GLU A 51 6.45 36.28 2.75
CA GLU A 51 7.87 35.98 2.69
C GLU A 51 8.24 35.05 1.54
N ALA A 52 7.31 34.20 1.10
CA ALA A 52 7.49 33.30 -0.04
C ALA A 52 6.96 33.87 -1.37
N GLU A 53 6.29 35.04 -1.37
CA GLU A 53 5.67 35.66 -2.54
C GLU A 53 6.67 35.92 -3.66
N ASP A 54 7.85 36.44 -3.32
CA ASP A 54 8.92 36.70 -4.31
C ASP A 54 9.38 35.37 -4.96
N LEU A 55 9.55 34.31 -4.18
CA LEU A 55 9.99 33.01 -4.67
C LEU A 55 8.92 32.36 -5.58
N THR A 56 7.67 32.37 -5.15
CA THR A 56 6.55 31.77 -5.91
C THR A 56 6.28 32.52 -7.20
N THR A 57 6.38 33.86 -7.18
CA THR A 57 6.30 34.71 -8.36
C THR A 57 7.46 34.45 -9.33
N MET A 58 8.68 34.30 -8.82
CA MET A 58 9.86 33.99 -9.60
C MET A 58 9.76 32.62 -10.30
N LEU A 59 9.16 31.64 -9.60
CA LEU A 59 8.91 30.30 -10.13
C LEU A 59 7.67 30.22 -11.03
N GLY A 60 6.84 31.27 -11.06
CA GLY A 60 5.59 31.31 -11.84
C GLY A 60 4.52 30.34 -11.31
N VAL A 61 4.53 30.02 -10.02
CA VAL A 61 3.60 29.08 -9.38
C VAL A 61 2.63 29.80 -8.47
N ASP A 62 1.38 29.31 -8.40
CA ASP A 62 0.34 29.83 -7.50
C ASP A 62 0.03 28.80 -6.39
N PRO A 63 0.57 28.98 -5.17
CA PRO A 63 0.37 28.05 -4.08
C PRO A 63 -1.09 27.92 -3.62
N SER A 64 -1.94 28.90 -3.91
CA SER A 64 -3.34 28.89 -3.48
C SER A 64 -4.16 27.77 -4.14
N GLN A 65 -3.66 27.19 -5.24
CA GLN A 65 -4.30 26.10 -5.96
C GLN A 65 -3.69 24.73 -5.62
N TRP A 66 -2.71 24.68 -4.73
CA TRP A 66 -2.00 23.45 -4.41
C TRP A 66 -2.81 22.55 -3.48
N GLN A 67 -3.17 21.39 -3.98
CA GLN A 67 -3.84 20.36 -3.19
C GLN A 67 -2.81 19.47 -2.47
N LEU A 68 -2.02 20.05 -1.55
CA LEU A 68 -0.93 19.35 -0.87
C LEU A 68 -1.39 18.15 -0.04
N SER A 69 -2.65 18.13 0.38
CA SER A 69 -3.24 17.03 1.15
C SER A 69 -3.19 15.68 0.43
N VAL A 70 -3.12 15.66 -0.93
CA VAL A 70 -3.00 14.42 -1.71
C VAL A 70 -1.74 13.62 -1.36
N PHE A 71 -0.65 14.33 -1.00
CA PHE A 71 0.59 13.68 -0.55
C PHE A 71 0.42 13.07 0.83
N GLY A 72 -0.27 13.76 1.73
CA GLY A 72 -0.61 13.24 3.06
C GLY A 72 -1.49 12.00 2.98
N MET A 73 -2.50 12.01 2.09
CA MET A 73 -3.39 10.86 1.84
C MET A 73 -2.59 9.64 1.37
N THR A 74 -1.81 9.82 0.32
CA THR A 74 -1.05 8.71 -0.29
C THR A 74 -0.01 8.11 0.67
N ARG A 75 0.73 8.95 1.40
CA ARG A 75 1.72 8.47 2.38
C ARG A 75 1.06 7.70 3.53
N SER A 76 -0.09 8.17 4.00
CA SER A 76 -0.84 7.52 5.07
C SER A 76 -1.40 6.16 4.63
N ILE A 77 -1.93 6.08 3.40
CA ILE A 77 -2.38 4.81 2.81
C ILE A 77 -1.21 3.83 2.74
N ASN A 78 -0.07 4.24 2.18
CA ASN A 78 1.08 3.36 1.96
C ASN A 78 1.64 2.81 3.28
N VAL A 79 1.75 3.62 4.31
CA VAL A 79 2.22 3.15 5.63
C VAL A 79 1.22 2.18 6.26
N ALA A 80 -0.07 2.44 6.16
CA ALA A 80 -1.09 1.59 6.77
C ALA A 80 -1.25 0.22 6.07
N THR A 81 -0.92 0.10 4.78
CA THR A 81 -1.03 -1.15 4.02
C THR A 81 -0.03 -2.24 4.46
N ILE A 82 0.93 -1.91 5.30
CA ILE A 82 1.82 -2.89 5.95
C ILE A 82 1.03 -3.93 6.77
N PHE A 83 -0.04 -3.53 7.45
CA PHE A 83 -0.82 -4.45 8.28
C PHE A 83 -1.61 -5.48 7.46
N PRO A 84 -2.37 -5.11 6.42
CA PRO A 84 -2.99 -6.10 5.54
C PRO A 84 -1.97 -6.99 4.83
N MET A 85 -0.76 -6.51 4.51
CA MET A 85 0.33 -7.35 4.02
C MET A 85 0.72 -8.42 5.06
N ILE A 86 0.90 -8.04 6.33
CA ILE A 86 1.18 -8.99 7.41
C ILE A 86 0.01 -9.96 7.55
N PHE A 87 -1.23 -9.48 7.53
CA PHE A 87 -2.42 -10.33 7.60
C PHE A 87 -2.42 -11.41 6.51
N GLY A 88 -2.10 -11.02 5.27
CA GLY A 88 -1.90 -11.94 4.15
C GLY A 88 -0.77 -12.94 4.40
N GLY A 89 0.38 -12.46 4.89
CA GLY A 89 1.54 -13.29 5.20
C GLY A 89 1.25 -14.38 6.23
N LEU A 90 0.39 -14.08 7.17
CA LEU A 90 -0.04 -15.02 8.21
C LEU A 90 -1.08 -16.05 7.74
N ALA A 91 -1.66 -15.87 6.55
CA ALA A 91 -2.70 -16.76 5.99
C ALA A 91 -2.28 -18.22 5.87
N ILE A 92 -1.09 -18.46 5.35
CA ILE A 92 -0.55 -19.80 5.08
C ILE A 92 0.49 -20.18 6.13
N SER A 93 1.35 -19.24 6.54
CA SER A 93 2.39 -19.53 7.54
C SER A 93 1.82 -19.97 8.88
N ASN A 94 0.68 -19.43 9.34
CA ASN A 94 -0.03 -19.90 10.53
C ASN A 94 -0.52 -21.35 10.41
N GLU A 95 -1.05 -21.73 9.24
CA GLU A 95 -1.55 -23.09 9.02
C GLU A 95 -0.41 -24.11 8.98
N ILE A 96 0.70 -23.75 8.36
CA ILE A 96 1.91 -24.58 8.34
C ILE A 96 2.44 -24.74 9.76
N ASN A 97 2.58 -23.64 10.50
CA ASN A 97 3.11 -23.65 11.85
C ASN A 97 2.25 -24.45 12.83
N ARG A 98 0.91 -24.39 12.66
CA ARG A 98 -0.05 -25.15 13.50
C ARG A 98 -0.36 -26.55 12.96
N ARG A 99 0.28 -26.98 11.87
CA ARG A 99 0.07 -28.26 11.19
C ARG A 99 -1.40 -28.48 10.74
N THR A 100 -2.18 -27.42 10.55
CA THR A 100 -3.59 -27.49 10.12
C THR A 100 -3.74 -27.46 8.60
N ILE A 101 -2.69 -27.20 7.85
CA ILE A 101 -2.70 -27.19 6.39
C ILE A 101 -3.08 -28.55 5.80
N THR A 102 -2.66 -29.65 6.45
CA THR A 102 -2.99 -31.02 6.05
C THR A 102 -4.52 -31.24 6.10
N THR A 103 -5.17 -30.84 7.18
CA THR A 103 -6.63 -30.94 7.33
C THR A 103 -7.33 -30.13 6.26
N THR A 104 -6.85 -28.93 5.95
CA THR A 104 -7.40 -28.08 4.89
C THR A 104 -7.34 -28.76 3.52
N PHE A 105 -6.23 -29.44 3.19
CA PHE A 105 -6.08 -30.15 1.92
C PHE A 105 -6.87 -31.47 1.87
N LEU A 106 -7.05 -32.15 2.99
CA LEU A 106 -7.82 -33.38 3.05
C LEU A 106 -9.35 -33.14 2.91
N THR A 107 -9.82 -31.98 3.36
CA THR A 107 -11.25 -31.61 3.29
C THR A 107 -11.63 -30.94 1.96
N ALA A 108 -10.67 -30.49 1.18
CA ALA A 108 -10.90 -29.86 -0.11
C ALA A 108 -10.89 -30.92 -1.25
N PRO A 109 -11.69 -30.74 -2.31
CA PRO A 109 -11.68 -31.64 -3.47
C PRO A 109 -10.31 -31.71 -4.18
N THR A 110 -9.61 -30.59 -4.19
CA THR A 110 -8.21 -30.48 -4.71
C THR A 110 -7.44 -29.45 -3.91
N ARG A 111 -6.11 -29.57 -3.87
CA ARG A 111 -5.23 -28.55 -3.24
C ARG A 111 -5.41 -27.17 -3.89
N VAL A 112 -5.62 -27.15 -5.22
CA VAL A 112 -5.87 -25.93 -5.99
C VAL A 112 -7.14 -25.22 -5.52
N SER A 113 -8.24 -25.98 -5.32
CA SER A 113 -9.50 -25.39 -4.89
C SER A 113 -9.43 -24.79 -3.47
N ALA A 114 -8.64 -25.39 -2.59
CA ALA A 114 -8.39 -24.84 -1.26
C ALA A 114 -7.62 -23.50 -1.33
N LEU A 115 -6.57 -23.43 -2.14
CA LEU A 115 -5.76 -22.23 -2.33
C LEU A 115 -6.56 -21.10 -3.01
N LEU A 116 -7.34 -21.42 -4.05
CA LEU A 116 -8.19 -20.43 -4.71
C LEU A 116 -9.28 -19.87 -3.76
N ALA A 117 -9.90 -20.73 -2.93
CA ALA A 117 -10.86 -20.26 -1.94
C ALA A 117 -10.20 -19.31 -0.93
N LYS A 118 -8.97 -19.62 -0.49
CA LYS A 118 -8.18 -18.75 0.37
C LYS A 118 -7.88 -17.42 -0.32
N MET A 119 -7.42 -17.42 -1.56
CA MET A 119 -7.15 -16.19 -2.31
C MET A 119 -8.37 -15.27 -2.37
N VAL A 120 -9.56 -15.81 -2.73
CA VAL A 120 -10.79 -15.03 -2.80
C VAL A 120 -11.11 -14.37 -1.44
N VAL A 121 -10.96 -15.12 -0.35
CA VAL A 121 -11.20 -14.59 1.02
C VAL A 121 -10.20 -13.51 1.37
N TYR A 122 -8.91 -13.67 1.04
CA TYR A 122 -7.90 -12.67 1.36
C TYR A 122 -7.96 -11.44 0.45
N VAL A 123 -8.44 -11.55 -0.79
CA VAL A 123 -8.81 -10.39 -1.63
C VAL A 123 -9.94 -9.60 -0.95
N ALA A 124 -11.00 -10.28 -0.47
CA ALA A 124 -12.09 -9.62 0.23
C ALA A 124 -11.62 -8.93 1.52
N TRP A 125 -10.75 -9.58 2.30
CA TRP A 125 -10.14 -8.96 3.48
C TRP A 125 -9.25 -7.78 3.13
N GLY A 126 -8.44 -7.87 2.07
CA GLY A 126 -7.65 -6.76 1.55
C GLY A 126 -8.52 -5.55 1.21
N ALA A 127 -9.68 -5.79 0.59
CA ALA A 127 -10.65 -4.72 0.32
C ALA A 127 -11.25 -4.14 1.62
N ILE A 128 -11.60 -4.97 2.61
CA ILE A 128 -12.12 -4.52 3.91
C ILE A 128 -11.07 -3.64 4.62
N PHE A 129 -9.82 -4.09 4.70
CA PHE A 129 -8.72 -3.29 5.25
C PHE A 129 -8.53 -1.99 4.44
N GLY A 130 -8.57 -2.05 3.11
CA GLY A 130 -8.44 -0.90 2.24
C GLY A 130 -9.51 0.15 2.49
N VAL A 131 -10.78 -0.26 2.63
CA VAL A 131 -11.88 0.65 2.98
C VAL A 131 -11.66 1.28 4.35
N ALA A 132 -11.23 0.49 5.34
CA ALA A 132 -10.93 1.01 6.68
C ALA A 132 -9.76 2.01 6.66
N ILE A 133 -8.69 1.73 5.91
CA ILE A 133 -7.55 2.63 5.73
C ILE A 133 -8.02 3.93 5.10
N VAL A 134 -8.69 3.86 3.95
CA VAL A 134 -9.15 5.05 3.21
C VAL A 134 -10.09 5.89 4.05
N ALA A 135 -11.04 5.28 4.76
CA ALA A 135 -11.95 5.99 5.66
C ALA A 135 -11.19 6.71 6.78
N SER A 136 -10.24 6.03 7.42
CA SER A 136 -9.41 6.61 8.50
C SER A 136 -8.54 7.75 8.00
N VAL A 137 -7.89 7.57 6.84
CA VAL A 137 -7.07 8.61 6.19
C VAL A 137 -7.92 9.80 5.80
N SER A 138 -9.10 9.58 5.23
CA SER A 138 -10.04 10.64 4.86
C SER A 138 -10.48 11.47 6.07
N ILE A 139 -10.74 10.82 7.20
CA ILE A 139 -11.08 11.51 8.45
C ILE A 139 -9.87 12.34 8.93
N GLY A 140 -8.68 11.76 8.99
CA GLY A 140 -7.49 12.44 9.49
C GLY A 140 -7.10 13.66 8.66
N ILE A 141 -7.07 13.52 7.33
CA ILE A 141 -6.80 14.63 6.39
C ILE A 141 -7.90 15.69 6.47
N GLY A 142 -9.18 15.29 6.48
CA GLY A 142 -10.31 16.24 6.57
C GLY A 142 -10.36 17.03 7.88
N LEU A 143 -9.73 16.53 8.96
CA LEU A 143 -9.64 17.24 10.25
C LEU A 143 -8.46 18.20 10.32
N THR A 144 -7.43 18.03 9.50
CA THR A 144 -6.15 18.77 9.63
C THR A 144 -5.83 19.63 8.41
N SER A 145 -6.54 19.46 7.30
CA SER A 145 -6.30 20.23 6.08
C SER A 145 -7.43 21.21 5.83
N ASP A 146 -7.09 22.42 5.40
CA ASP A 146 -8.05 23.41 4.96
C ASP A 146 -8.78 22.94 3.68
N SER A 147 -10.01 23.40 3.52
CA SER A 147 -10.86 23.00 2.39
C SER A 147 -10.26 23.33 1.02
N SER A 148 -9.46 24.38 0.92
CA SER A 148 -8.71 24.77 -0.28
C SER A 148 -7.61 23.78 -0.68
N ASN A 149 -7.04 23.07 0.29
CA ASN A 149 -5.96 22.11 0.10
C ASN A 149 -6.47 20.69 -0.18
N LEU A 150 -7.78 20.45 -0.09
CA LEU A 150 -8.38 19.15 -0.33
C LEU A 150 -8.57 18.89 -1.84
N PRO A 151 -8.39 17.65 -2.31
CA PRO A 151 -8.74 17.31 -3.69
C PRO A 151 -10.26 17.41 -3.90
N ASP A 152 -10.64 17.56 -5.14
CA ASP A 152 -12.04 17.47 -5.54
C ASP A 152 -12.60 16.04 -5.30
N ALA A 153 -13.91 15.88 -5.46
CA ALA A 153 -14.56 14.58 -5.26
C ALA A 153 -14.01 13.49 -6.19
N GLY A 154 -13.62 13.85 -7.41
CA GLY A 154 -13.02 12.93 -8.37
C GLY A 154 -11.63 12.46 -7.94
N GLY A 155 -10.77 13.39 -7.54
CA GLY A 155 -9.44 13.10 -7.00
C GLY A 155 -9.48 12.27 -5.72
N TRP A 156 -10.45 12.60 -4.83
CA TRP A 156 -10.67 11.81 -3.61
C TRP A 156 -11.06 10.36 -3.91
N LEU A 157 -12.00 10.15 -4.84
CA LEU A 157 -12.42 8.81 -5.25
C LEU A 157 -11.31 8.05 -5.98
N ALA A 158 -10.50 8.73 -6.78
CA ALA A 158 -9.34 8.13 -7.45
C ALA A 158 -8.32 7.61 -6.42
N LEU A 159 -7.93 8.45 -5.44
CA LEU A 159 -7.02 8.04 -4.37
C LEU A 159 -7.61 6.94 -3.49
N ALA A 160 -8.90 7.00 -3.19
CA ALA A 160 -9.61 5.95 -2.47
C ALA A 160 -9.57 4.61 -3.24
N GLY A 161 -9.85 4.64 -4.54
CA GLY A 161 -9.83 3.45 -5.40
C GLY A 161 -8.46 2.79 -5.47
N VAL A 162 -7.40 3.56 -5.76
CA VAL A 162 -6.04 3.02 -5.80
C VAL A 162 -5.53 2.61 -4.41
N GLY A 163 -5.98 3.27 -3.34
CA GLY A 163 -5.68 2.88 -1.96
C GLY A 163 -6.28 1.53 -1.58
N ILE A 164 -7.53 1.27 -1.95
CA ILE A 164 -8.17 -0.04 -1.75
C ILE A 164 -7.46 -1.10 -2.60
N LEU A 165 -7.14 -0.80 -3.85
CA LEU A 165 -6.40 -1.70 -4.73
C LEU A 165 -5.01 -2.02 -4.17
N SER A 166 -4.28 -1.02 -3.66
CA SER A 166 -3.00 -1.20 -3.00
C SER A 166 -3.10 -2.15 -1.81
N SER A 167 -4.12 -1.99 -0.96
CA SER A 167 -4.38 -2.87 0.19
C SER A 167 -4.67 -4.32 -0.22
N ILE A 168 -5.45 -4.53 -1.29
CA ILE A 168 -5.72 -5.86 -1.86
C ILE A 168 -4.41 -6.50 -2.33
N LEU A 169 -3.65 -5.79 -3.14
CA LEU A 169 -2.40 -6.28 -3.71
C LEU A 169 -1.36 -6.57 -2.62
N MET A 170 -1.22 -5.70 -1.61
CA MET A 170 -0.33 -5.91 -0.48
C MET A 170 -0.74 -7.14 0.35
N THR A 171 -2.04 -7.35 0.56
CA THR A 171 -2.54 -8.57 1.21
C THR A 171 -2.15 -9.81 0.43
N MET A 172 -2.33 -9.79 -0.89
CA MET A 172 -2.01 -10.91 -1.78
C MET A 172 -0.50 -11.17 -1.86
N PHE A 173 0.31 -10.11 -1.91
CA PHE A 173 1.77 -10.20 -1.82
C PHE A 173 2.19 -10.89 -0.52
N GLY A 174 1.60 -10.47 0.60
CA GLY A 174 1.79 -11.13 1.89
C GLY A 174 1.47 -12.63 1.84
N VAL A 175 0.32 -13.03 1.26
CA VAL A 175 -0.06 -14.43 1.08
C VAL A 175 1.01 -15.21 0.30
N GLY A 176 1.55 -14.64 -0.77
CA GLY A 176 2.62 -15.24 -1.56
C GLY A 176 3.90 -15.46 -0.76
N VAL A 177 4.37 -14.45 -0.04
CA VAL A 177 5.56 -14.55 0.81
C VAL A 177 5.32 -15.54 1.97
N GLY A 178 4.15 -15.50 2.61
CA GLY A 178 3.77 -16.42 3.69
C GLY A 178 3.73 -17.89 3.24
N ALA A 179 3.41 -18.16 1.97
CA ALA A 179 3.45 -19.50 1.40
C ALA A 179 4.88 -20.05 1.22
N LEU A 180 5.84 -19.18 0.98
CA LEU A 180 7.27 -19.55 0.91
C LEU A 180 7.85 -19.86 2.28
N MET A 181 7.41 -19.10 3.28
CA MET A 181 7.90 -19.18 4.64
C MET A 181 7.13 -20.24 5.44
N THR A 182 7.83 -20.98 6.31
CA THR A 182 7.20 -21.97 7.20
C THR A 182 6.95 -21.43 8.60
N SER A 183 7.50 -20.28 8.92
CA SER A 183 7.47 -19.64 10.24
C SER A 183 6.66 -18.35 10.23
N VAL A 184 5.72 -18.23 11.15
CA VAL A 184 4.93 -17.01 11.38
C VAL A 184 5.83 -15.81 11.68
N VAL A 185 6.78 -15.99 12.60
CA VAL A 185 7.73 -14.95 12.98
C VAL A 185 8.64 -14.60 11.80
N GLY A 186 9.16 -15.63 11.11
CA GLY A 186 10.00 -15.43 9.92
C GLY A 186 9.31 -14.64 8.83
N THR A 187 8.05 -14.97 8.51
CA THR A 187 7.25 -14.24 7.53
C THR A 187 7.09 -12.77 7.90
N THR A 188 6.69 -12.49 9.14
CA THR A 188 6.48 -11.12 9.61
C THR A 188 7.78 -10.31 9.58
N VAL A 189 8.87 -10.90 10.10
CA VAL A 189 10.17 -10.22 10.14
C VAL A 189 10.70 -9.93 8.74
N VAL A 190 10.65 -10.90 7.82
CA VAL A 190 11.12 -10.71 6.44
C VAL A 190 10.31 -9.63 5.71
N LEU A 191 8.96 -9.65 5.83
CA LEU A 191 8.11 -8.63 5.21
C LEU A 191 8.43 -7.23 5.75
N LEU A 192 8.54 -7.08 7.07
CA LEU A 192 8.84 -5.80 7.69
C LEU A 192 10.25 -5.31 7.37
N LEU A 193 11.27 -6.15 7.51
CA LEU A 193 12.65 -5.77 7.21
C LEU A 193 12.80 -5.37 5.74
N TYR A 194 12.21 -6.14 4.83
CA TYR A 194 12.30 -5.84 3.42
C TYR A 194 11.64 -4.50 3.09
N MET A 195 10.37 -4.31 3.46
CA MET A 195 9.60 -3.12 3.12
C MET A 195 10.07 -1.86 3.84
N LEU A 196 10.48 -1.96 5.12
CA LEU A 196 10.83 -0.78 5.90
C LEU A 196 12.32 -0.42 5.82
N ILE A 197 13.20 -1.39 5.63
CA ILE A 197 14.65 -1.16 5.75
C ILE A 197 15.35 -1.43 4.43
N VAL A 198 15.24 -2.66 3.90
CA VAL A 198 16.05 -3.07 2.75
C VAL A 198 15.70 -2.25 1.52
N GLU A 199 14.41 -2.18 1.17
CA GLU A 199 14.00 -1.49 -0.04
C GLU A 199 14.13 0.03 0.09
N ASN A 200 13.84 0.62 1.25
CA ASN A 200 14.09 2.06 1.46
C ASN A 200 15.58 2.40 1.40
N GLY A 201 16.45 1.53 1.90
CA GLY A 201 17.90 1.68 1.73
C GLY A 201 18.32 1.59 0.26
N LEU A 202 17.74 0.66 -0.50
CA LEU A 202 17.98 0.58 -1.96
C LEU A 202 17.47 1.81 -2.70
N HIS A 203 16.29 2.35 -2.34
CA HIS A 203 15.77 3.59 -2.91
C HIS A 203 16.76 4.74 -2.73
N PHE A 204 17.30 4.89 -1.51
CA PHE A 204 18.29 5.93 -1.24
C PHE A 204 19.56 5.75 -2.08
N VAL A 205 20.09 4.53 -2.19
CA VAL A 205 21.30 4.24 -2.99
C VAL A 205 21.03 4.48 -4.47
N LEU A 206 19.91 3.99 -5.02
CA LEU A 206 19.56 4.15 -6.43
C LEU A 206 19.35 5.63 -6.79
N ALA A 207 18.66 6.38 -5.95
CA ALA A 207 18.50 7.82 -6.15
C ALA A 207 19.84 8.58 -6.11
N SER A 208 20.76 8.19 -5.22
CA SER A 208 22.09 8.81 -5.14
C SER A 208 23.03 8.47 -6.32
N GLN A 209 22.70 7.44 -7.10
CA GLN A 209 23.43 7.03 -8.31
C GLN A 209 22.73 7.49 -9.60
N ASP A 210 21.78 8.40 -9.53
CA ASP A 210 20.97 8.87 -10.66
C ASP A 210 20.25 7.74 -11.44
N LEU A 211 19.79 6.72 -10.71
CA LEU A 211 19.06 5.56 -11.24
C LEU A 211 17.65 5.42 -10.61
N PRO A 212 16.85 6.51 -10.50
CA PRO A 212 15.56 6.45 -9.84
C PRO A 212 14.56 5.52 -10.54
N GLU A 213 14.68 5.33 -11.87
CA GLU A 213 13.75 4.49 -12.65
C GLU A 213 13.73 3.03 -12.18
N ILE A 214 14.83 2.53 -11.59
CA ILE A 214 14.90 1.16 -11.07
C ILE A 214 13.99 1.01 -9.85
N ILE A 215 13.76 2.09 -9.10
CA ILE A 215 12.91 2.08 -7.90
C ILE A 215 11.49 1.63 -8.25
N GLY A 216 10.94 2.08 -9.38
CA GLY A 216 9.60 1.72 -9.84
C GLY A 216 9.41 0.23 -10.13
N PHE A 217 10.47 -0.53 -10.36
CA PHE A 217 10.41 -1.98 -10.56
C PHE A 217 10.47 -2.79 -9.26
N LEU A 218 10.89 -2.19 -8.15
CA LEU A 218 10.95 -2.85 -6.85
C LEU A 218 9.54 -3.00 -6.25
N PRO A 219 9.26 -4.02 -5.43
CA PRO A 219 7.93 -4.24 -4.86
C PRO A 219 7.34 -3.02 -4.14
N ASN A 220 8.09 -2.41 -3.23
CA ASN A 220 7.60 -1.24 -2.48
C ASN A 220 7.53 0.01 -3.37
N GLY A 221 8.50 0.19 -4.27
CA GLY A 221 8.47 1.26 -5.28
C GLY A 221 7.25 1.16 -6.19
N ALA A 222 6.93 -0.05 -6.65
CA ALA A 222 5.76 -0.29 -7.51
C ALA A 222 4.43 -0.04 -6.76
N VAL A 223 4.26 -0.55 -5.54
CA VAL A 223 3.02 -0.32 -4.79
C VAL A 223 2.86 1.13 -4.33
N ASN A 224 3.95 1.80 -3.99
CA ASN A 224 3.93 3.24 -3.70
C ASN A 224 3.66 4.06 -4.97
N GLY A 225 4.20 3.63 -6.11
CA GLY A 225 3.92 4.21 -7.42
C GLY A 225 2.46 4.10 -7.83
N LEU A 226 1.76 3.02 -7.46
CA LEU A 226 0.32 2.85 -7.72
C LEU A 226 -0.52 4.00 -7.14
N THR A 227 -0.27 4.40 -5.90
CA THR A 227 -0.99 5.48 -5.23
C THR A 227 -0.35 6.85 -5.47
N GLY A 228 0.97 6.91 -5.44
CA GLY A 228 1.76 8.13 -5.54
C GLY A 228 1.71 8.77 -6.92
N SER A 229 1.65 7.98 -8.01
CA SER A 229 1.50 8.57 -9.35
C SER A 229 0.15 9.24 -9.55
N VAL A 230 -0.93 8.71 -8.93
CA VAL A 230 -2.24 9.38 -8.92
C VAL A 230 -2.17 10.68 -8.13
N ALA A 231 -1.56 10.69 -6.94
CA ALA A 231 -1.40 11.89 -6.15
C ALA A 231 -0.55 12.95 -6.88
N ALA A 232 0.56 12.54 -7.49
CA ALA A 232 1.40 13.44 -8.28
C ALA A 232 0.65 14.03 -9.48
N SER A 233 -0.13 13.22 -10.21
CA SER A 233 -0.91 13.69 -11.35
C SER A 233 -2.02 14.65 -10.94
N LEU A 234 -2.72 14.40 -9.82
CA LEU A 234 -3.72 15.30 -9.27
C LEU A 234 -3.11 16.65 -8.86
N PHE A 235 -1.97 16.62 -8.18
CA PHE A 235 -1.26 17.85 -7.82
C PHE A 235 -0.83 18.63 -9.06
N LEU A 236 -0.13 17.98 -10.00
CA LEU A 236 0.39 18.63 -11.21
C LEU A 236 -0.71 19.19 -12.12
N SER A 237 -1.89 18.54 -12.16
CA SER A 237 -3.02 19.04 -12.96
C SER A 237 -3.63 20.36 -12.41
N ASN A 238 -3.45 20.63 -11.13
CA ASN A 238 -3.99 21.82 -10.45
C ASN A 238 -2.92 22.87 -10.15
N ALA A 239 -1.64 22.51 -10.12
CA ALA A 239 -0.54 23.41 -9.74
C ALA A 239 -0.13 24.42 -10.84
N GLY A 240 -0.77 24.39 -12.01
CA GLY A 240 -0.40 25.22 -13.15
C GLY A 240 0.87 24.73 -13.87
N VAL A 241 1.72 25.66 -14.35
CA VAL A 241 2.97 25.28 -15.03
C VAL A 241 4.03 24.99 -13.98
N VAL A 242 4.39 23.73 -13.82
CA VAL A 242 5.46 23.28 -12.93
C VAL A 242 6.71 23.01 -13.77
N PRO A 243 7.88 23.60 -13.45
CA PRO A 243 9.16 23.29 -14.12
C PRO A 243 9.50 21.79 -14.04
N ASP A 244 10.11 21.25 -15.09
CA ASP A 244 10.44 19.82 -15.19
C ASP A 244 11.30 19.33 -14.01
N GLU A 245 12.21 20.17 -13.50
CA GLU A 245 13.06 19.86 -12.35
C GLU A 245 12.24 19.65 -11.06
N LEU A 246 11.09 20.31 -10.93
CA LEU A 246 10.21 20.18 -9.77
C LEU A 246 9.25 18.98 -9.89
N VAL A 247 9.01 18.46 -11.08
CA VAL A 247 8.15 17.30 -11.29
C VAL A 247 8.69 16.07 -10.54
N GLU A 248 10.01 15.85 -10.57
CA GLU A 248 10.63 14.75 -9.81
C GLU A 248 10.51 14.95 -8.30
N VAL A 249 10.64 16.19 -7.84
CA VAL A 249 10.44 16.53 -6.43
C VAL A 249 8.99 16.22 -6.00
N VAL A 250 8.01 16.62 -6.82
CA VAL A 250 6.59 16.30 -6.60
C VAL A 250 6.35 14.79 -6.54
N ARG A 251 6.94 14.03 -7.47
CA ARG A 251 6.88 12.57 -7.47
C ARG A 251 7.52 11.96 -6.23
N ALA A 252 8.65 12.50 -5.77
CA ALA A 252 9.30 12.05 -4.53
C ALA A 252 8.42 12.29 -3.31
N PHE A 253 7.78 13.46 -3.19
CA PHE A 253 6.81 13.75 -2.13
C PHE A 253 5.59 12.82 -2.17
N ALA A 254 5.08 12.52 -3.34
CA ALA A 254 4.00 11.57 -3.54
C ALA A 254 4.40 10.11 -3.23
N GLY A 255 5.70 9.80 -3.14
CA GLY A 255 6.21 8.42 -3.02
C GLY A 255 6.33 7.68 -4.35
N ALA A 256 6.30 8.41 -5.45
CA ALA A 256 6.35 7.88 -6.80
C ALA A 256 7.68 8.19 -7.52
N LEU A 257 8.76 8.40 -6.77
CA LEU A 257 10.09 8.60 -7.35
C LEU A 257 10.47 7.40 -8.22
N GLY A 258 10.80 7.65 -9.50
CA GLY A 258 11.10 6.61 -10.49
C GLY A 258 9.93 5.68 -10.83
N ALA A 259 8.73 5.94 -10.31
CA ALA A 259 7.56 5.12 -10.58
C ALA A 259 6.96 5.44 -11.96
N PHE A 260 6.30 4.44 -12.50
CA PHE A 260 5.52 4.54 -13.73
C PHE A 260 4.10 5.09 -13.45
N ASP A 261 3.28 5.16 -14.50
CA ASP A 261 1.85 5.43 -14.32
C ASP A 261 1.21 4.42 -13.38
N TRP A 262 0.14 4.83 -12.70
CA TRP A 262 -0.52 4.03 -11.67
C TRP A 262 -0.86 2.60 -12.12
N TRP A 263 -1.36 2.43 -13.35
CA TRP A 263 -1.75 1.13 -13.88
C TRP A 263 -0.54 0.22 -14.16
N LEU A 264 0.57 0.78 -14.66
CA LEU A 264 1.80 0.02 -14.92
C LEU A 264 2.50 -0.35 -13.61
N SER A 265 2.55 0.58 -12.66
CA SER A 265 3.03 0.32 -11.30
C SER A 265 2.22 -0.80 -10.63
N GLY A 266 0.88 -0.78 -10.79
CA GLY A 266 0.01 -1.84 -10.33
C GLY A 266 0.28 -3.19 -11.00
N LEU A 267 0.54 -3.21 -12.31
CA LEU A 267 0.90 -4.43 -13.04
C LEU A 267 2.26 -5.00 -12.59
N ILE A 268 3.27 -4.14 -12.41
CA ILE A 268 4.58 -4.57 -11.91
C ILE A 268 4.43 -5.22 -10.53
N PHE A 269 3.66 -4.60 -9.64
CA PHE A 269 3.41 -5.17 -8.32
C PHE A 269 2.59 -6.47 -8.37
N LEU A 270 1.64 -6.58 -9.31
CA LEU A 270 0.90 -7.81 -9.56
C LEU A 270 1.83 -8.94 -10.03
N VAL A 271 2.82 -8.64 -10.88
CA VAL A 271 3.84 -9.61 -11.31
C VAL A 271 4.65 -10.10 -10.12
N TRP A 272 5.11 -9.22 -9.23
CA TRP A 272 5.78 -9.60 -7.99
C TRP A 272 4.90 -10.51 -7.12
N THR A 273 3.64 -10.11 -6.92
CA THR A 273 2.66 -10.91 -6.18
C THR A 273 2.50 -12.31 -6.79
N GLY A 274 2.39 -12.39 -8.12
CA GLY A 274 2.32 -13.66 -8.85
C GLY A 274 3.56 -14.52 -8.69
N LEU A 275 4.76 -13.93 -8.78
CA LEU A 275 6.03 -14.65 -8.62
C LEU A 275 6.15 -15.27 -7.21
N PHE A 276 5.86 -14.51 -6.17
CA PHE A 276 5.89 -15.02 -4.79
C PHE A 276 4.80 -16.08 -4.57
N PHE A 277 3.62 -15.91 -5.15
CA PHE A 277 2.56 -16.89 -5.04
C PHE A 277 2.90 -18.21 -5.74
N VAL A 278 3.40 -18.16 -6.98
CA VAL A 278 3.81 -19.36 -7.74
C VAL A 278 4.99 -20.04 -7.04
N GLY A 279 5.96 -19.28 -6.55
CA GLY A 279 7.08 -19.79 -5.77
C GLY A 279 6.63 -20.49 -4.49
N GLY A 280 5.72 -19.85 -3.74
CA GLY A 280 5.12 -20.41 -2.53
C GLY A 280 4.30 -21.67 -2.79
N TRP A 281 3.54 -21.69 -3.88
CA TRP A 281 2.82 -22.87 -4.34
C TRP A 281 3.78 -24.02 -4.64
N ALA A 282 4.79 -23.79 -5.48
CA ALA A 282 5.76 -24.82 -5.84
C ALA A 282 6.49 -25.37 -4.59
N ALA A 283 6.83 -24.50 -3.64
CA ALA A 283 7.44 -24.90 -2.37
C ALA A 283 6.50 -25.77 -1.52
N THR A 284 5.20 -25.45 -1.49
CA THR A 284 4.20 -26.22 -0.72
C THR A 284 3.90 -27.59 -1.34
N GLN A 285 4.03 -27.72 -2.66
CA GLN A 285 3.85 -29.01 -3.33
C GLN A 285 5.00 -29.97 -3.10
N ARG A 286 6.22 -29.46 -2.95
CA ARG A 286 7.44 -30.27 -2.72
C ARG A 286 7.64 -30.69 -1.27
N LYS A 287 6.95 -30.06 -0.33
CA LYS A 287 7.03 -30.45 1.08
C LYS A 287 6.11 -31.64 1.32
N ASP A 288 6.72 -32.80 1.52
CA ASP A 288 6.02 -33.96 2.07
C ASP A 288 5.44 -33.55 3.42
N ILE A 289 4.12 -33.66 3.55
CA ILE A 289 3.40 -33.34 4.77
C ILE A 289 3.49 -34.60 5.65
N THR A 290 4.65 -34.80 6.29
CA THR A 290 4.86 -35.80 7.33
C THR A 290 4.63 -35.21 8.73
#